data_fec3c2405870bac39efc0de492a329ba
#
_entry.id   fec3c2405870bac39efc0de492a329ba
#
_cell.length_a   1.000
_cell.length_b   1.000
_cell.length_c   1.000
_cell.angle_alpha   90.00
_cell.angle_beta   90.00
_cell.angle_gamma   90.00
#
_symmetry.space_group_name_H-M   'P 1'
#
loop_
_entity.id
_entity.type
_entity.pdbx_description
1 polymer ?
#
loop_
_entity_poly.entity_id
_entity_poly.type
_entity_poly.pdbx_seq_one_letter_code
_entity_poly.pdbx_strand_id
1 'polypeptide(L)'
;MARKYHKPEEIVAKLRQIEVLVGQGKPVAEGVRAIGVTEATYYRWRAEYGGLKLDQVKRLKVLEQENGRLRRAVADLTLEKLVLKEAASGNF
;
A
#
# COMPACT_ATOMS: atom_id res chain seq x y z
N MET A 1 -14.10 -11.53 15.94
CA MET A 1 -13.42 -12.07 14.75
C MET A 1 -12.37 -11.11 14.24
N ALA A 2 -11.18 -11.60 14.00
CA ALA A 2 -10.13 -10.80 13.41
C ALA A 2 -10.50 -10.43 11.97
N ARG A 3 -10.41 -9.15 11.63
CA ARG A 3 -10.57 -8.72 10.24
C ARG A 3 -9.41 -9.26 9.43
N LYS A 4 -9.68 -9.88 8.30
CA LYS A 4 -8.65 -10.23 7.35
C LYS A 4 -8.08 -8.94 6.77
N TYR A 5 -6.80 -8.74 6.99
CA TYR A 5 -6.08 -7.64 6.36
C TYR A 5 -5.58 -8.09 5.00
N HIS A 6 -5.84 -7.30 3.97
CA HIS A 6 -5.36 -7.56 2.62
C HIS A 6 -4.34 -6.50 2.23
N LYS A 7 -3.22 -6.96 1.70
CA LYS A 7 -2.18 -6.07 1.17
C LYS A 7 -2.67 -5.44 -0.14
N PRO A 8 -2.22 -4.23 -0.48
CA PRO A 8 -2.64 -3.58 -1.74
C PRO A 8 -2.43 -4.46 -2.98
N GLU A 9 -1.36 -5.23 -3.03
CA GLU A 9 -1.09 -6.16 -4.14
C GLU A 9 -2.17 -7.25 -4.25
N GLU A 10 -2.61 -7.77 -3.12
CA GLU A 10 -3.69 -8.77 -3.07
C GLU A 10 -5.01 -8.17 -3.50
N ILE A 11 -5.29 -6.93 -3.09
CA ILE A 11 -6.51 -6.22 -3.45
C ILE A 11 -6.60 -6.04 -4.97
N VAL A 12 -5.53 -5.56 -5.59
CA VAL A 12 -5.48 -5.37 -7.06
C VAL A 12 -5.63 -6.71 -7.79
N ALA A 13 -4.98 -7.76 -7.31
CA ALA A 13 -5.11 -9.10 -7.90
C ALA A 13 -6.54 -9.63 -7.81
N LYS A 14 -7.20 -9.45 -6.66
CA LYS A 14 -8.59 -9.87 -6.45
C LYS A 14 -9.56 -9.07 -7.31
N LEU A 15 -9.36 -7.77 -7.45
CA LEU A 15 -10.17 -6.92 -8.35
C LEU A 15 -10.04 -7.39 -9.80
N ARG A 16 -8.84 -7.75 -10.21
CA ARG A 16 -8.60 -8.28 -11.56
C ARG A 16 -9.32 -9.61 -11.79
N GLN A 17 -9.36 -10.49 -10.78
CA GLN A 17 -10.12 -11.73 -10.87
C GLN A 17 -11.61 -11.46 -11.11
N ILE A 18 -12.18 -10.47 -10.43
CA ILE A 18 -13.59 -10.09 -10.64
C ILE A 18 -13.79 -9.56 -12.05
N GLU A 19 -12.89 -8.72 -12.55
CA GLU A 19 -12.99 -8.20 -13.93
C GLU A 19 -12.99 -9.33 -14.96
N VAL A 20 -12.16 -10.33 -14.77
CA VAL A 20 -12.12 -11.52 -15.64
C VAL A 20 -13.45 -12.26 -15.60
N LEU A 21 -13.99 -12.50 -14.41
CA LEU A 21 -15.27 -13.21 -14.26
C LEU A 21 -16.42 -12.42 -14.88
N VAL A 22 -16.47 -11.13 -14.69
CA VAL A 22 -17.48 -10.25 -15.29
C VAL A 22 -17.33 -10.25 -16.82
N GLY A 23 -16.10 -10.23 -17.31
CA GLY A 23 -15.82 -10.33 -18.76
C GLY A 23 -16.27 -11.65 -19.37
N GLN A 24 -16.38 -12.70 -18.56
CA GLN A 24 -16.91 -14.00 -18.97
C GLN A 24 -18.45 -14.06 -18.89
N GLY A 25 -19.09 -12.98 -18.53
CA GLY A 25 -20.55 -12.89 -18.46
C GLY A 25 -21.13 -13.21 -17.08
N LYS A 26 -20.31 -13.38 -16.06
CA LYS A 26 -20.79 -13.66 -14.71
C LYS A 26 -21.18 -12.36 -13.98
N PRO A 27 -22.20 -12.41 -13.10
CA PRO A 27 -22.57 -11.25 -12.29
C PRO A 27 -21.47 -10.83 -11.35
N VAL A 28 -21.41 -9.53 -11.04
CA VAL A 28 -20.44 -8.98 -10.06
C VAL A 28 -20.59 -9.67 -8.70
N ALA A 29 -21.83 -9.92 -8.26
CA ALA A 29 -22.09 -10.61 -6.99
C ALA A 29 -21.41 -11.99 -6.90
N GLU A 30 -21.39 -12.73 -7.99
CA GLU A 30 -20.72 -14.02 -8.05
C GLU A 30 -19.19 -13.87 -7.96
N GLY A 31 -18.63 -12.88 -8.63
CA GLY A 31 -17.22 -12.56 -8.56
C GLY A 31 -16.79 -12.16 -7.14
N VAL A 32 -17.58 -11.31 -6.50
CA VAL A 32 -17.34 -10.88 -5.12
C VAL A 32 -17.35 -12.08 -4.17
N ARG A 33 -18.28 -12.99 -4.35
CA ARG A 33 -18.38 -14.21 -3.54
C ARG A 33 -17.17 -15.11 -3.77
N ALA A 34 -16.70 -15.23 -5.01
CA ALA A 34 -15.55 -16.06 -5.37
C ALA A 34 -14.26 -15.59 -4.70
N ILE A 35 -14.09 -14.28 -4.51
CA ILE A 35 -12.89 -13.75 -3.84
C ILE A 35 -13.04 -13.66 -2.31
N GLY A 36 -14.22 -13.99 -1.78
CA GLY A 36 -14.44 -14.09 -0.33
C GLY A 36 -14.56 -12.77 0.41
N VAL A 37 -15.05 -11.71 -0.23
CA VAL A 37 -15.27 -10.41 0.41
C VAL A 37 -16.73 -10.00 0.29
N THR A 38 -17.13 -8.97 1.04
CA THR A 38 -18.47 -8.39 0.93
C THR A 38 -18.54 -7.44 -0.27
N GLU A 39 -19.75 -7.18 -0.75
CA GLU A 39 -19.95 -6.20 -1.83
C GLU A 39 -19.48 -4.80 -1.40
N ALA A 40 -19.73 -4.41 -0.15
CA ALA A 40 -19.25 -3.13 0.38
C ALA A 40 -17.71 -3.02 0.29
N THR A 41 -17.01 -4.07 0.67
CA THR A 41 -15.55 -4.13 0.56
C THR A 41 -15.09 -4.04 -0.89
N TYR A 42 -15.76 -4.78 -1.78
CA TYR A 42 -15.45 -4.74 -3.21
C TYR A 42 -15.57 -3.33 -3.79
N TYR A 43 -16.68 -2.63 -3.53
CA TYR A 43 -16.88 -1.29 -4.06
C TYR A 43 -15.88 -0.27 -3.48
N ARG A 44 -15.53 -0.42 -2.20
CA ARG A 44 -14.50 0.40 -1.58
C ARG A 44 -13.14 0.19 -2.26
N TRP A 45 -12.77 -1.08 -2.47
CA TRP A 45 -11.52 -1.42 -3.15
C TRP A 45 -11.49 -0.91 -4.60
N ARG A 46 -12.60 -1.03 -5.29
CA ARG A 46 -12.73 -0.54 -6.66
C ARG A 46 -12.52 0.97 -6.73
N ALA A 47 -13.05 1.72 -5.78
CA ALA A 47 -12.87 3.16 -5.71
C ALA A 47 -11.41 3.54 -5.42
N GLU A 48 -10.75 2.79 -4.54
CA GLU A 48 -9.38 3.08 -4.12
C GLU A 48 -8.31 2.55 -5.08
N TYR A 49 -8.52 1.37 -5.65
CA TYR A 49 -7.49 0.66 -6.42
C TYR A 49 -7.88 0.28 -7.84
N GLY A 50 -9.10 0.56 -8.25
CA GLY A 50 -9.64 0.05 -9.51
C GLY A 50 -8.89 0.46 -10.78
N GLY A 51 -8.19 1.59 -10.74
CA GLY A 51 -7.39 2.07 -11.86
C GLY A 51 -5.93 1.64 -11.82
N LEU A 52 -5.51 0.90 -10.79
CA LEU A 52 -4.11 0.54 -10.60
C LEU A 52 -3.80 -0.84 -11.16
N LYS A 53 -2.66 -0.97 -11.81
CA LYS A 53 -2.10 -2.24 -12.21
C LYS A 53 -1.22 -2.78 -11.09
N LEU A 54 -1.05 -4.10 -11.04
CA LEU A 54 -0.27 -4.77 -10.00
C LEU A 54 1.17 -4.26 -9.92
N ASP A 55 1.80 -4.04 -11.04
CA ASP A 55 3.16 -3.50 -11.12
C ASP A 55 3.25 -2.08 -10.56
N GLN A 56 2.22 -1.26 -10.77
CA GLN A 56 2.15 0.10 -10.19
C GLN A 56 2.06 0.04 -8.66
N VAL A 57 1.26 -0.89 -8.12
CA VAL A 57 1.15 -1.07 -6.67
C VAL A 57 2.47 -1.51 -6.07
N LYS A 58 3.16 -2.45 -6.70
CA LYS A 58 4.49 -2.89 -6.27
C LYS A 58 5.51 -1.76 -6.29
N ARG A 59 5.46 -0.94 -7.33
CA ARG A 59 6.34 0.22 -7.48
C ARG A 59 6.09 1.26 -6.38
N LEU A 60 4.83 1.55 -6.08
CA LEU A 60 4.47 2.46 -5.00
C LEU A 60 5.01 1.97 -3.66
N LYS A 61 4.89 0.67 -3.40
CA LYS A 61 5.40 0.06 -2.17
C LYS A 61 6.91 0.24 -2.03
N VAL A 62 7.67 0.01 -3.11
CA VAL A 62 9.12 0.22 -3.13
C VAL A 62 9.45 1.67 -2.86
N LEU A 63 8.74 2.60 -3.50
CA LEU A 63 8.94 4.04 -3.32
C LEU A 63 8.64 4.49 -1.89
N GLU A 64 7.61 3.94 -1.27
CA GLU A 64 7.28 4.22 0.13
C GLU A 64 8.38 3.75 1.07
N GLN A 65 8.93 2.57 0.82
CA GLN A 65 10.04 2.02 1.60
C GLN A 65 11.30 2.88 1.46
N GLU A 66 11.63 3.29 0.25
CA GLU A 66 12.76 4.17 0.00
C GLU A 66 12.58 5.54 0.65
N ASN A 67 11.37 6.09 0.55
CA ASN A 67 11.04 7.37 1.17
C ASN A 67 11.23 7.30 2.69
N GLY A 68 10.75 6.23 3.33
CA GLY A 68 10.92 6.00 4.76
C GLY A 68 12.40 5.89 5.16
N ARG A 69 13.19 5.19 4.35
CA ARG A 69 14.62 5.03 4.59
C ARG A 69 15.37 6.35 4.45
N LEU A 70 15.04 7.13 3.43
CA LEU A 70 15.65 8.45 3.21
C LEU A 70 15.30 9.43 4.33
N ARG A 71 14.05 9.41 4.80
CA ARG A 71 13.63 10.25 5.93
C ARG A 71 14.41 9.92 7.20
N ARG A 72 14.64 8.65 7.47
CA ARG A 72 15.44 8.22 8.62
C ARG A 72 16.89 8.66 8.48
N ALA A 73 17.48 8.51 7.31
CA ALA A 73 18.84 8.95 7.05
C ALA A 73 19.00 10.46 7.25
N VAL A 74 18.05 11.25 6.77
CA VAL A 74 18.04 12.71 6.96
C VAL A 74 17.93 13.06 8.44
N ALA A 75 17.04 12.37 9.17
CA ALA A 75 16.87 12.59 10.62
C ALA A 75 18.15 12.27 11.37
N ASP A 76 18.83 11.17 11.06
CA ASP A 76 20.09 10.78 11.69
C ASP A 76 21.20 11.80 11.41
N LEU A 77 21.33 12.26 10.17
CA LEU A 77 22.30 13.29 9.79
C LEU A 77 22.03 14.61 10.51
N THR A 78 20.77 14.99 10.63
CA THR A 78 20.37 16.20 11.37
C THR A 78 20.76 16.10 12.83
N LEU A 79 20.51 14.94 13.45
CA LEU A 79 20.86 14.69 14.84
C LEU A 79 22.38 14.74 15.04
N GLU A 80 23.15 14.07 14.18
CA GLU A 80 24.62 14.12 14.21
C GLU A 80 25.14 15.54 14.09
N LYS A 81 24.57 16.32 13.19
CA LYS A 81 24.94 17.74 13.00
C LYS A 81 24.72 18.54 14.28
N LEU A 82 23.60 18.33 14.97
CA LEU A 82 23.28 19.01 16.22
C LEU A 82 24.26 18.63 17.32
N VAL A 83 24.58 17.34 17.44
CA VAL A 83 25.54 16.83 18.42
C VAL A 83 26.94 17.44 18.19
N LEU A 84 27.41 17.46 16.95
CA LEU A 84 28.68 18.05 16.59
C LEU A 84 28.72 19.55 16.87
N LYS A 85 27.63 20.24 16.60
CA LYS A 85 27.52 21.68 16.87
C LYS A 85 27.60 21.98 18.35
N GLU A 86 26.94 21.19 19.19
CA GLU A 86 27.03 21.33 20.67
C GLU A 86 28.46 21.06 21.18
N ALA A 87 29.09 20.01 20.67
CA ALA A 87 30.48 19.71 21.02
C ALA A 87 31.41 20.83 20.61
N ALA A 88 31.26 21.41 19.44
CA ALA A 88 32.06 22.53 18.94
C ALA A 88 31.84 23.81 19.77
N SER A 89 30.63 23.99 20.31
CA SER A 89 30.33 25.16 21.17
C SER A 89 30.84 25.04 22.61
N GLY A 90 31.36 23.87 22.98
CA GLY A 90 31.88 23.64 24.33
C GLY A 90 30.82 23.43 25.41
N ASN A 91 29.60 23.11 25.06
CA ASN A 91 28.48 22.87 25.98
C ASN A 91 28.46 21.41 26.45
N PHE A 92 29.45 21.02 27.18
CA PHE A 92 29.55 19.68 27.74
C PHE A 92 29.15 19.64 29.19
#